data_565e6aa50c045168dcf093f275de6bf5
#
_entry.id   565e6aa50c045168dcf093f275de6bf5
#
_cell.length_a   1.000
_cell.length_b   1.000
_cell.length_c   1.000
_cell.angle_alpha   90.00
_cell.angle_beta   90.00
_cell.angle_gamma   90.00
#
_symmetry.space_group_name_H-M   'P 1'
#
loop_
_entity.id
_entity.type
_entity.pdbx_description
1 polymer ?
#
loop_
_entity_poly.entity_id
_entity_poly.type
_entity_poly.pdbx_seq_one_letter_code
_entity_poly.pdbx_strand_id
1 'polypeptide(L)'
;IAGNTTMIHLLLGYSCVGLGAAPFTPVNLAPEDMTWGELNGEYEETRESGDARESGDAKESGVARDGSDAREHGYVRECGHTGINQTTKVQIMPGISAFVGGDITAGMMGCGMRPDKCEMLIDIGTNGEMVLAAGDHFLVSSVAAGPAFEGGNISCGMPGVPGAVCRAVLFGKNNMVTKTIGNKPAIGLCGTGIIDVMYELVRHHIVDTQGILGEPWFEKGFPVVPGKIYFTQEDIRQVQMAKAAICAGLEVLLQKSNISHEQIKKVYVAGGFGMGLDMEKALGIGLLPIGLRGKLTPVGNSALEGAARCLTHSKESSDMQPQEIAAISHEINLADTPEFQELYLKHMQFC
;
A
#
# COMPACT_ATOMS: atom_id res chain seq x y z
N ILE A 1 5.71 8.28 13.39
CA ILE A 1 6.13 7.47 12.23
C ILE A 1 5.02 6.48 11.91
N ALA A 2 4.62 6.41 10.64
CA ALA A 2 3.66 5.45 10.11
C ALA A 2 4.32 4.67 8.97
N GLY A 3 4.14 3.36 8.94
CA GLY A 3 4.68 2.48 7.90
C GLY A 3 4.07 1.10 7.99
N ASN A 4 4.28 0.29 6.95
CA ASN A 4 3.82 -1.09 6.98
C ASN A 4 4.57 -1.91 8.05
N THR A 5 4.01 -3.05 8.42
CA THR A 5 4.52 -3.86 9.53
C THR A 5 5.99 -4.23 9.37
N THR A 6 6.42 -4.63 8.17
CA THR A 6 7.81 -5.00 7.90
C THR A 6 8.76 -3.80 8.04
N MET A 7 8.37 -2.63 7.51
CA MET A 7 9.18 -1.40 7.63
C MET A 7 9.37 -0.98 9.07
N ILE A 8 8.33 -1.07 9.89
CA ILE A 8 8.41 -0.73 11.33
C ILE A 8 9.29 -1.75 12.07
N HIS A 9 9.18 -3.04 11.77
CA HIS A 9 10.05 -4.05 12.37
C HIS A 9 11.53 -3.80 12.04
N LEU A 10 11.84 -3.49 10.78
CA LEU A 10 13.21 -3.16 10.35
C LEU A 10 13.71 -1.86 11.01
N LEU A 11 12.86 -0.85 11.13
CA LEU A 11 13.20 0.41 11.76
C LEU A 11 13.56 0.25 13.24
N LEU A 12 12.79 -0.59 13.96
CA LEU A 12 12.96 -0.83 15.40
C LEU A 12 13.94 -1.97 15.71
N GLY A 13 14.52 -2.60 14.69
CA GLY A 13 15.46 -3.71 14.86
C GLY A 13 14.80 -5.02 15.30
N TYR A 14 13.50 -5.17 15.11
CA TYR A 14 12.80 -6.42 15.39
C TYR A 14 13.08 -7.49 14.32
N SER A 15 13.02 -8.76 14.73
CA SER A 15 13.14 -9.88 13.81
C SER A 15 11.98 -9.91 12.82
N CYS A 16 12.28 -9.97 11.51
CA CYS A 16 11.30 -10.16 10.46
C CYS A 16 11.09 -11.64 10.08
N VAL A 17 11.74 -12.58 10.76
CA VAL A 17 11.64 -14.02 10.43
C VAL A 17 10.20 -14.50 10.51
N GLY A 18 9.47 -14.10 11.55
CA GLY A 18 8.05 -14.43 11.72
C GLY A 18 7.13 -13.84 10.66
N LEU A 19 7.54 -12.76 9.96
CA LEU A 19 6.77 -12.15 8.89
C LEU A 19 6.97 -12.84 7.53
N GLY A 20 8.05 -13.65 7.41
CA GLY A 20 8.43 -14.30 6.14
C GLY A 20 7.80 -15.68 5.91
N ALA A 21 7.15 -16.26 6.90
CA ALA A 21 6.56 -17.60 6.81
C ALA A 21 5.29 -17.71 7.65
N ALA A 22 4.33 -18.51 7.17
CA ALA A 22 3.11 -18.81 7.93
C ALA A 22 3.45 -19.36 9.32
N PRO A 23 2.76 -18.92 10.38
CA PRO A 23 1.52 -18.14 10.40
C PRO A 23 1.68 -16.61 10.35
N PHE A 24 2.80 -16.07 9.85
CA PHE A 24 3.05 -14.63 9.66
C PHE A 24 2.87 -13.83 10.96
N THR A 25 3.68 -14.16 11.96
CA THR A 25 3.57 -13.60 13.31
C THR A 25 4.51 -12.41 13.48
N PRO A 26 3.99 -11.17 13.67
CA PRO A 26 4.81 -10.01 13.99
C PRO A 26 5.34 -10.08 15.43
N VAL A 27 6.49 -9.44 15.68
CA VAL A 27 7.06 -9.34 17.04
C VAL A 27 6.26 -8.37 17.90
N ASN A 28 5.94 -7.19 17.34
CA ASN A 28 5.18 -6.17 18.04
C ASN A 28 4.33 -5.35 17.04
N LEU A 29 3.09 -5.10 17.39
CA LEU A 29 2.15 -4.23 16.65
C LEU A 29 1.70 -3.04 17.50
N ALA A 30 2.04 -3.02 18.80
CA ALA A 30 1.67 -1.95 19.69
C ALA A 30 2.34 -0.63 19.30
N PRO A 31 1.74 0.52 19.62
CA PRO A 31 2.39 1.81 19.47
C PRO A 31 3.60 1.90 20.40
N GLU A 32 4.63 2.58 19.95
CA GLU A 32 5.81 2.84 20.76
C GLU A 32 6.12 4.33 20.80
N ASP A 33 6.45 4.83 21.99
CA ASP A 33 6.90 6.18 22.23
C ASP A 33 8.37 6.13 22.66
N MET A 34 9.23 6.90 22.00
CA MET A 34 10.66 6.96 22.26
C MET A 34 11.21 8.34 21.89
N THR A 35 12.48 8.58 22.13
CA THR A 35 13.20 9.74 21.60
C THR A 35 13.91 9.40 20.30
N TRP A 36 14.28 10.42 19.54
CA TRP A 36 15.07 10.25 18.31
C TRP A 36 16.42 9.61 18.59
N GLY A 37 17.05 9.94 19.76
CA GLY A 37 18.30 9.32 20.21
C GLY A 37 18.17 7.82 20.43
N GLU A 38 17.10 7.39 21.11
CA GLU A 38 16.81 5.97 21.33
C GLU A 38 16.59 5.21 20.01
N LEU A 39 15.85 5.83 19.06
CA LEU A 39 15.60 5.23 17.75
C LEU A 39 16.89 5.06 16.93
N ASN A 40 17.84 6.00 17.04
CA ASN A 40 19.11 5.96 16.32
C ASN A 40 20.20 5.15 17.02
N GLY A 41 19.92 4.59 18.20
CA GLY A 41 20.89 3.80 18.96
C GLY A 41 21.98 4.63 19.68
N GLU A 42 21.80 5.93 19.80
CA GLU A 42 22.65 6.78 20.63
C GLU A 42 22.19 6.67 22.10
N TYR A 43 22.60 5.58 22.78
CA TYR A 43 22.50 5.50 24.24
C TYR A 43 23.57 6.42 24.82
N GLU A 44 23.20 7.38 25.64
CA GLU A 44 24.15 7.96 26.62
C GLU A 44 24.58 6.82 27.53
N GLU A 45 25.83 6.34 27.37
CA GLU A 45 26.50 5.61 28.44
C GLU A 45 26.54 6.56 29.65
N THR A 46 25.64 6.35 30.58
CA THR A 46 25.81 6.90 31.93
C THR A 46 27.12 6.32 32.45
N ARG A 47 28.19 7.11 32.35
CA ARG A 47 29.46 6.82 32.99
C ARG A 47 29.22 6.77 34.49
N GLU A 48 28.88 5.61 35.00
CA GLU A 48 29.23 5.28 36.37
C GLU A 48 30.73 5.04 36.43
N SER A 49 31.46 6.06 36.95
CA SER A 49 32.84 5.96 37.33
C SER A 49 32.99 4.95 38.48
N GLY A 50 33.35 3.72 38.14
CA GLY A 50 33.67 2.68 39.09
C GLY A 50 34.99 2.02 38.65
N ASP A 51 36.09 2.44 39.28
CA ASP A 51 37.40 1.76 39.25
C ASP A 51 37.26 0.27 39.50
N ALA A 52 37.73 -0.58 38.58
CA ALA A 52 38.25 -1.90 38.92
C ALA A 52 39.20 -2.45 37.83
N ARG A 53 40.33 -2.77 38.30
CA ARG A 53 41.56 -3.26 37.67
C ARG A 53 41.41 -4.55 36.85
N GLU A 54 42.33 -4.63 35.89
CA GLU A 54 42.82 -5.78 35.13
C GLU A 54 42.74 -7.16 35.79
N SER A 55 42.37 -8.19 35.03
CA SER A 55 43.28 -9.32 34.73
C SER A 55 42.56 -10.46 33.96
N GLY A 56 43.25 -10.99 32.93
CA GLY A 56 43.38 -12.43 32.69
C GLY A 56 42.45 -13.13 31.70
N ASP A 57 43.00 -13.44 30.54
CA ASP A 57 42.90 -14.65 29.71
C ASP A 57 41.74 -15.65 29.96
N ALA A 58 40.98 -15.99 28.92
CA ALA A 58 40.95 -17.35 28.34
C ALA A 58 39.72 -17.70 27.48
N LYS A 59 40.01 -18.14 26.29
CA LYS A 59 39.46 -19.32 25.56
C LYS A 59 37.98 -19.39 25.17
N GLU A 60 37.83 -19.56 23.86
CA GLU A 60 36.70 -20.11 23.08
C GLU A 60 36.02 -21.33 23.74
N SER A 61 34.72 -21.34 23.76
CA SER A 61 33.93 -22.54 23.51
C SER A 61 32.49 -22.14 23.16
N GLY A 62 32.04 -22.59 21.97
CA GLY A 62 30.69 -22.31 21.46
C GLY A 62 29.63 -23.08 22.23
N VAL A 63 28.55 -22.37 22.53
CA VAL A 63 27.22 -22.96 22.80
C VAL A 63 26.17 -21.96 22.30
N ALA A 64 25.27 -22.47 21.45
CA ALA A 64 24.12 -21.73 20.99
C ALA A 64 23.26 -21.22 22.16
N ARG A 65 22.97 -19.93 22.20
CA ARG A 65 22.06 -19.31 23.16
C ARG A 65 20.77 -18.94 22.51
N ASP A 66 19.73 -19.25 23.24
CA ASP A 66 18.33 -19.04 23.05
C ASP A 66 17.96 -17.55 22.85
N GLY A 67 16.91 -17.29 22.07
CA GLY A 67 16.51 -16.05 21.40
C GLY A 67 16.12 -14.83 22.26
N SER A 68 16.96 -14.41 23.22
CA SER A 68 16.72 -13.18 23.99
C SER A 68 17.73 -12.04 23.76
N ASP A 69 18.76 -12.22 22.90
CA ASP A 69 19.81 -11.21 22.67
C ASP A 69 19.88 -10.74 21.21
N ALA A 70 18.76 -10.22 20.68
CA ALA A 70 18.75 -9.64 19.32
C ALA A 70 19.27 -8.18 19.24
N ARG A 71 19.85 -7.65 20.33
CA ARG A 71 20.32 -6.24 20.39
C ARG A 71 21.83 -6.05 20.18
N GLU A 72 22.60 -7.10 19.96
CA GLU A 72 24.08 -7.02 19.92
C GLU A 72 24.73 -7.00 18.52
N HIS A 73 23.98 -6.82 17.45
CA HIS A 73 24.61 -6.57 16.14
C HIS A 73 24.34 -5.13 15.71
N GLY A 74 25.06 -4.21 16.34
CA GLY A 74 25.10 -2.80 15.96
C GLY A 74 25.63 -2.64 14.53
N TYR A 75 24.74 -2.47 13.58
CA TYR A 75 25.07 -1.71 12.38
C TYR A 75 25.22 -0.25 12.81
N VAL A 76 26.45 0.20 13.02
CA VAL A 76 26.75 1.63 13.14
C VAL A 76 26.39 2.25 11.80
N ARG A 77 25.18 2.80 11.70
CA ARG A 77 24.85 3.76 10.67
C ARG A 77 25.56 5.06 11.03
N GLU A 78 26.60 5.43 10.28
CA GLU A 78 26.99 6.83 10.17
C GLU A 78 25.83 7.60 9.53
N CYS A 79 24.80 7.87 10.32
CA CYS A 79 23.76 8.82 9.95
C CYS A 79 24.41 10.20 10.02
N GLY A 80 24.71 10.77 8.86
CA GLY A 80 25.03 12.20 8.75
C GLY A 80 24.03 13.01 9.56
N HIS A 81 24.46 14.08 10.21
CA HIS A 81 23.65 14.93 11.07
C HIS A 81 22.31 15.27 10.41
N THR A 82 21.23 14.62 10.83
CA THR A 82 19.87 14.87 10.33
C THR A 82 19.31 16.20 10.80
N GLY A 83 20.02 16.90 11.70
CA GLY A 83 19.57 18.15 12.31
C GLY A 83 18.39 17.98 13.30
N ILE A 84 17.95 16.72 13.55
CA ILE A 84 16.89 16.44 14.53
C ILE A 84 17.52 16.32 15.91
N ASN A 85 16.93 17.01 16.90
CA ASN A 85 17.38 16.95 18.29
C ASN A 85 17.17 15.55 18.86
N GLN A 86 18.16 14.99 19.56
CA GLN A 86 18.12 13.65 20.17
C GLN A 86 16.94 13.47 21.14
N THR A 87 16.51 14.52 21.82
CA THR A 87 15.36 14.49 22.73
C THR A 87 13.99 14.64 22.04
N THR A 88 13.99 14.77 20.70
CA THR A 88 12.73 14.85 19.94
C THR A 88 11.91 13.57 20.15
N LYS A 89 10.67 13.75 20.57
CA LYS A 89 9.75 12.61 20.75
C LYS A 89 9.38 12.00 19.42
N VAL A 90 9.45 10.69 19.36
CA VAL A 90 9.04 9.87 18.22
C VAL A 90 7.92 8.96 18.70
N GLN A 91 6.81 8.97 17.97
CA GLN A 91 5.69 8.04 18.18
C GLN A 91 5.57 7.11 16.97
N ILE A 92 5.55 5.82 17.23
CA ILE A 92 5.31 4.77 16.23
C ILE A 92 3.82 4.44 16.22
N MET A 93 3.20 4.52 15.04
CA MET A 93 1.79 4.18 14.87
C MET A 93 1.57 2.66 15.05
N PRO A 94 0.50 2.25 15.76
CA PRO A 94 0.21 0.83 15.94
C PRO A 94 -0.15 0.17 14.61
N GLY A 95 0.33 -1.05 14.39
CA GLY A 95 -0.14 -1.94 13.32
C GLY A 95 -1.38 -2.72 13.74
N ILE A 96 -2.04 -3.34 12.79
CA ILE A 96 -3.24 -4.18 13.03
C ILE A 96 -2.85 -5.66 12.88
N SER A 97 -2.05 -5.98 11.88
CA SER A 97 -1.62 -7.36 11.60
C SER A 97 -0.26 -7.42 10.92
N ALA A 98 0.17 -8.63 10.53
CA ALA A 98 1.37 -8.81 9.73
C ALA A 98 1.29 -8.10 8.37
N PHE A 99 0.09 -8.00 7.80
CA PHE A 99 -0.14 -7.45 6.45
C PHE A 99 -0.75 -6.05 6.45
N VAL A 100 -1.27 -5.58 7.58
CA VAL A 100 -1.91 -4.25 7.72
C VAL A 100 -1.20 -3.48 8.84
N GLY A 101 -0.35 -2.56 8.44
CA GLY A 101 0.55 -1.83 9.32
C GLY A 101 0.00 -0.51 9.85
N GLY A 102 0.87 0.23 10.53
CA GLY A 102 0.57 1.54 11.08
C GLY A 102 0.32 2.63 10.05
N ASP A 103 0.68 2.42 8.79
CA ASP A 103 0.33 3.27 7.66
C ASP A 103 -1.20 3.27 7.42
N ILE A 104 -1.83 2.12 7.53
CA ILE A 104 -3.29 2.01 7.37
C ILE A 104 -4.01 2.59 8.58
N THR A 105 -3.54 2.33 9.80
CA THR A 105 -4.07 2.97 11.01
C THR A 105 -3.99 4.51 10.89
N ALA A 106 -2.84 5.02 10.44
CA ALA A 106 -2.67 6.45 10.16
C ALA A 106 -3.61 6.91 9.03
N GLY A 107 -3.73 6.14 7.96
CA GLY A 107 -4.63 6.44 6.83
C GLY A 107 -6.09 6.58 7.26
N MET A 108 -6.57 5.67 8.10
CA MET A 108 -7.92 5.74 8.67
C MET A 108 -8.11 7.02 9.50
N MET A 109 -7.13 7.37 10.33
CA MET A 109 -7.11 8.61 11.10
C MET A 109 -7.06 9.83 10.17
N GLY A 110 -6.21 9.82 9.14
CA GLY A 110 -6.09 10.88 8.15
C GLY A 110 -7.39 11.14 7.39
N CYS A 111 -8.16 10.10 7.14
CA CYS A 111 -9.50 10.19 6.52
C CYS A 111 -10.61 10.55 7.52
N GLY A 112 -10.34 10.54 8.84
CA GLY A 112 -11.35 10.75 9.87
C GLY A 112 -12.41 9.66 9.88
N MET A 113 -12.03 8.41 9.57
CA MET A 113 -12.94 7.27 9.52
C MET A 113 -13.50 6.94 10.89
N ARG A 114 -14.76 6.53 10.91
CA ARG A 114 -15.45 6.04 12.10
C ARG A 114 -16.19 4.74 11.79
N PRO A 115 -16.23 3.78 12.70
CA PRO A 115 -16.81 2.48 12.42
C PRO A 115 -18.31 2.53 12.08
N ASP A 116 -19.03 3.55 12.62
CA ASP A 116 -20.48 3.76 12.42
C ASP A 116 -20.85 4.43 11.10
N LYS A 117 -19.89 4.86 10.26
CA LYS A 117 -20.17 5.65 9.06
C LYS A 117 -20.37 4.84 7.78
N CYS A 118 -20.13 3.53 7.81
CA CYS A 118 -20.22 2.68 6.62
C CYS A 118 -19.39 3.25 5.45
N GLU A 119 -18.12 3.49 5.71
CA GLU A 119 -17.13 4.04 4.78
C GLU A 119 -16.04 3.01 4.49
N MET A 120 -15.34 3.19 3.38
CA MET A 120 -14.19 2.35 3.01
C MET A 120 -12.94 3.21 2.81
N LEU A 121 -11.77 2.62 3.05
CA LEU A 121 -10.47 3.12 2.61
C LEU A 121 -9.81 2.03 1.76
N ILE A 122 -9.24 2.42 0.65
CA ILE A 122 -8.46 1.57 -0.23
C ILE A 122 -7.14 2.28 -0.47
N ASP A 123 -6.03 1.71 -0.03
CA ASP A 123 -4.69 2.18 -0.36
C ASP A 123 -4.13 1.28 -1.46
N ILE A 124 -3.86 1.87 -2.63
CA ILE A 124 -3.46 1.13 -3.82
C ILE A 124 -1.98 1.35 -4.08
N GLY A 125 -1.18 0.34 -3.77
CA GLY A 125 0.25 0.25 -4.02
C GLY A 125 0.61 -1.11 -4.62
N THR A 126 1.78 -1.63 -4.30
CA THR A 126 2.21 -3.01 -4.60
C THR A 126 1.29 -4.03 -3.93
N ASN A 127 0.84 -3.71 -2.73
CA ASN A 127 -0.32 -4.36 -2.12
C ASN A 127 -1.54 -3.44 -2.24
N GLY A 128 -2.72 -4.02 -2.10
CA GLY A 128 -3.97 -3.28 -1.95
C GLY A 128 -4.48 -3.47 -0.53
N GLU A 129 -4.24 -2.49 0.35
CA GLU A 129 -4.79 -2.50 1.69
C GLU A 129 -6.20 -1.91 1.67
N MET A 130 -7.10 -2.56 2.40
CA MET A 130 -8.53 -2.25 2.38
C MET A 130 -9.08 -2.19 3.78
N VAL A 131 -9.96 -1.21 4.02
CA VAL A 131 -10.67 -1.04 5.29
C VAL A 131 -12.15 -0.84 5.00
N LEU A 132 -13.00 -1.49 5.77
CA LEU A 132 -14.45 -1.29 5.79
C LEU A 132 -14.92 -0.97 7.20
N ALA A 133 -15.59 0.15 7.38
CA ALA A 133 -16.30 0.51 8.60
C ALA A 133 -17.61 -0.30 8.69
N ALA A 134 -17.70 -1.22 9.68
CA ALA A 134 -18.74 -2.24 9.78
C ALA A 134 -19.60 -2.12 11.05
N GLY A 135 -19.94 -0.89 11.44
CA GLY A 135 -20.86 -0.59 12.56
C GLY A 135 -20.13 -0.21 13.84
N ASP A 136 -19.58 -1.14 14.59
CA ASP A 136 -18.84 -0.92 15.82
C ASP A 136 -17.34 -1.26 15.71
N HIS A 137 -16.91 -1.82 14.58
CA HIS A 137 -15.54 -2.23 14.31
C HIS A 137 -15.15 -1.92 12.87
N PHE A 138 -13.88 -2.15 12.55
CA PHE A 138 -13.36 -2.13 11.19
C PHE A 138 -12.97 -3.54 10.75
N LEU A 139 -13.32 -3.90 9.52
CA LEU A 139 -12.74 -5.05 8.84
C LEU A 139 -11.60 -4.55 7.96
N VAL A 140 -10.44 -5.17 8.07
CA VAL A 140 -9.27 -4.81 7.29
C VAL A 140 -8.73 -6.01 6.52
N SER A 141 -8.10 -5.75 5.40
CA SER A 141 -7.43 -6.81 4.65
C SER A 141 -6.32 -6.22 3.79
N SER A 142 -5.42 -7.08 3.35
CA SER A 142 -4.38 -6.75 2.37
C SER A 142 -4.35 -7.82 1.28
N VAL A 143 -4.17 -7.41 0.04
CA VAL A 143 -4.05 -8.30 -1.11
C VAL A 143 -2.77 -8.00 -1.88
N ALA A 144 -2.06 -9.04 -2.30
CA ALA A 144 -0.90 -8.89 -3.18
C ALA A 144 -1.39 -8.56 -4.61
N ALA A 145 -1.56 -7.27 -4.90
CA ALA A 145 -1.96 -6.79 -6.23
C ALA A 145 -0.79 -6.82 -7.24
N GLY A 146 0.43 -6.75 -6.74
CA GLY A 146 1.62 -6.61 -7.56
C GLY A 146 1.86 -5.17 -8.01
N PRO A 147 3.06 -4.84 -8.52
CA PRO A 147 3.48 -3.47 -8.75
C PRO A 147 2.98 -2.86 -10.08
N ALA A 148 1.99 -3.47 -10.75
CA ALA A 148 1.53 -3.04 -12.08
C ALA A 148 1.11 -1.56 -12.12
N PHE A 149 0.39 -1.09 -11.10
CA PHE A 149 -0.05 0.31 -11.01
C PHE A 149 1.03 1.28 -10.52
N GLU A 150 2.18 0.78 -10.11
CA GLU A 150 3.38 1.57 -9.85
C GLU A 150 4.35 1.56 -11.05
N GLY A 151 3.96 0.89 -12.15
CA GLY A 151 4.76 0.72 -13.35
C GLY A 151 5.69 -0.49 -13.32
N GLY A 152 5.67 -1.29 -12.25
CA GLY A 152 6.42 -2.54 -12.16
C GLY A 152 5.77 -3.65 -12.97
N ASN A 153 6.57 -4.55 -13.52
CA ASN A 153 6.14 -5.67 -14.38
C ASN A 153 5.36 -5.24 -15.64
N ILE A 154 5.35 -3.97 -15.99
CA ILE A 154 4.81 -3.43 -17.24
C ILE A 154 6.00 -3.08 -18.12
N SER A 155 6.02 -3.55 -19.35
CA SER A 155 7.17 -3.44 -20.27
C SER A 155 7.65 -2.00 -20.49
N CYS A 156 6.72 -1.06 -20.52
CA CYS A 156 6.96 0.37 -20.64
C CYS A 156 6.57 1.16 -19.38
N GLY A 157 6.40 0.46 -18.25
CA GLY A 157 5.99 1.05 -16.99
C GLY A 157 7.12 1.84 -16.33
N MET A 158 6.76 2.89 -15.59
CA MET A 158 7.71 3.73 -14.87
C MET A 158 7.03 4.53 -13.76
N PRO A 159 7.80 5.03 -12.79
CA PRO A 159 7.26 5.96 -11.79
C PRO A 159 6.67 7.23 -12.41
N GLY A 160 5.85 7.94 -11.62
CA GLY A 160 5.24 9.22 -12.01
C GLY A 160 6.22 10.39 -12.07
N VAL A 161 7.16 10.37 -13.01
CA VAL A 161 8.19 11.39 -13.20
C VAL A 161 8.02 12.13 -14.54
N PRO A 162 8.69 13.29 -14.77
CA PRO A 162 8.59 14.01 -16.03
C PRO A 162 8.89 13.14 -17.26
N GLY A 163 7.97 13.14 -18.24
CA GLY A 163 8.02 12.29 -19.42
C GLY A 163 7.19 11.00 -19.33
N ALA A 164 6.73 10.59 -18.15
CA ALA A 164 5.77 9.50 -18.02
C ALA A 164 4.40 9.93 -18.58
N VAL A 165 3.80 9.10 -19.43
CA VAL A 165 2.42 9.26 -19.89
C VAL A 165 1.48 9.06 -18.71
N CYS A 166 0.70 10.08 -18.38
CA CYS A 166 -0.23 10.08 -17.25
C CYS A 166 -1.70 10.20 -17.68
N ARG A 167 -1.96 10.47 -18.95
CA ARG A 167 -3.30 10.46 -19.55
C ARG A 167 -3.22 9.89 -20.97
N ALA A 168 -4.25 9.16 -21.35
CA ALA A 168 -4.40 8.64 -22.71
C ALA A 168 -5.88 8.66 -23.12
N VAL A 169 -6.13 9.00 -24.39
CA VAL A 169 -7.46 8.95 -25.01
C VAL A 169 -7.30 8.42 -26.42
N LEU A 170 -8.11 7.43 -26.79
CA LEU A 170 -8.08 6.82 -28.10
C LEU A 170 -9.17 7.38 -29.01
N PHE A 171 -8.77 7.88 -30.16
CA PHE A 171 -9.65 8.34 -31.22
C PHE A 171 -9.67 7.32 -32.37
N GLY A 172 -10.84 6.74 -32.61
CA GLY A 172 -10.98 5.62 -33.56
C GLY A 172 -10.25 4.38 -33.06
N LYS A 173 -9.56 3.65 -33.94
CA LYS A 173 -8.89 2.40 -33.58
C LYS A 173 -7.37 2.52 -33.37
N ASN A 174 -6.73 3.59 -33.86
CA ASN A 174 -5.26 3.64 -33.98
C ASN A 174 -4.63 4.97 -33.51
N ASN A 175 -5.41 5.96 -33.14
CA ASN A 175 -4.88 7.28 -32.81
C ASN A 175 -4.98 7.52 -31.29
N MET A 176 -3.99 7.04 -30.54
CA MET A 176 -3.85 7.31 -29.12
C MET A 176 -3.21 8.68 -28.93
N VAL A 177 -3.93 9.58 -28.27
CA VAL A 177 -3.41 10.90 -27.86
C VAL A 177 -3.03 10.83 -26.39
N THR A 178 -1.79 11.19 -26.08
CA THR A 178 -1.23 11.07 -24.74
C THR A 178 -0.81 12.42 -24.17
N LYS A 179 -0.88 12.54 -22.84
CA LYS A 179 -0.31 13.65 -22.07
C LYS A 179 0.74 13.11 -21.11
N THR A 180 1.88 13.78 -21.04
CA THR A 180 2.97 13.40 -20.14
C THR A 180 3.12 14.35 -18.96
N ILE A 181 3.66 13.85 -17.86
CA ILE A 181 4.03 14.68 -16.71
C ILE A 181 5.10 15.70 -17.17
N GLY A 182 4.87 16.96 -16.82
CA GLY A 182 5.77 18.06 -17.16
C GLY A 182 5.82 18.39 -18.65
N ASN A 183 4.90 17.85 -19.48
CA ASN A 183 4.85 18.04 -20.94
C ASN A 183 6.20 17.73 -21.63
N LYS A 184 6.95 16.74 -21.10
CA LYS A 184 8.21 16.27 -21.69
C LYS A 184 7.93 15.17 -22.72
N PRO A 185 8.87 14.86 -23.63
CA PRO A 185 8.73 13.73 -24.54
C PRO A 185 8.39 12.43 -23.80
N ALA A 186 7.47 11.65 -24.35
CA ALA A 186 7.04 10.40 -23.74
C ALA A 186 8.17 9.37 -23.70
N ILE A 187 8.39 8.75 -22.52
CA ILE A 187 9.44 7.75 -22.28
C ILE A 187 8.89 6.45 -21.63
N GLY A 188 7.66 6.46 -21.12
CA GLY A 188 6.99 5.30 -20.52
C GLY A 188 5.60 5.67 -20.00
N LEU A 189 4.96 4.74 -19.29
CA LEU A 189 3.62 4.89 -18.70
C LEU A 189 3.72 4.88 -17.18
N CYS A 190 3.16 5.87 -16.48
CA CYS A 190 2.93 5.75 -15.04
C CYS A 190 1.56 5.10 -14.76
N GLY A 191 1.28 4.74 -13.50
CA GLY A 191 0.07 4.02 -13.12
C GLY A 191 -1.23 4.60 -13.64
N THR A 192 -1.41 5.92 -13.60
CA THR A 192 -2.60 6.56 -14.18
C THR A 192 -2.66 6.43 -15.69
N GLY A 193 -1.51 6.50 -16.37
CA GLY A 193 -1.39 6.26 -17.81
C GLY A 193 -1.73 4.82 -18.20
N ILE A 194 -1.29 3.84 -17.39
CA ILE A 194 -1.60 2.41 -17.59
C ILE A 194 -3.11 2.18 -17.52
N ILE A 195 -3.77 2.74 -16.51
CA ILE A 195 -5.23 2.63 -16.35
C ILE A 195 -5.96 3.31 -17.50
N ASP A 196 -5.51 4.50 -17.92
CA ASP A 196 -6.10 5.22 -19.05
C ASP A 196 -5.98 4.40 -20.35
N VAL A 197 -4.79 3.87 -20.65
CA VAL A 197 -4.55 3.03 -21.84
C VAL A 197 -5.43 1.79 -21.80
N MET A 198 -5.45 1.07 -20.67
CA MET A 198 -6.24 -0.16 -20.52
C MET A 198 -7.74 0.12 -20.73
N TYR A 199 -8.26 1.18 -20.12
CA TYR A 199 -9.65 1.60 -20.29
C TYR A 199 -9.99 1.89 -21.75
N GLU A 200 -9.15 2.63 -22.46
CA GLU A 200 -9.39 2.97 -23.87
C GLU A 200 -9.34 1.71 -24.75
N LEU A 201 -8.44 0.76 -24.48
CA LEU A 201 -8.36 -0.49 -25.24
C LEU A 201 -9.61 -1.37 -25.04
N VAL A 202 -10.09 -1.48 -23.80
CA VAL A 202 -11.34 -2.22 -23.50
C VAL A 202 -12.55 -1.52 -24.11
N ARG A 203 -12.69 -0.22 -23.90
CA ARG A 203 -13.81 0.59 -24.41
C ARG A 203 -13.96 0.53 -25.92
N HIS A 204 -12.84 0.45 -26.64
CA HIS A 204 -12.81 0.40 -28.11
C HIS A 204 -12.79 -1.03 -28.66
N HIS A 205 -12.99 -2.04 -27.80
CA HIS A 205 -12.98 -3.48 -28.15
C HIS A 205 -11.70 -3.92 -28.87
N ILE A 206 -10.56 -3.28 -28.52
CA ILE A 206 -9.22 -3.68 -28.97
C ILE A 206 -8.72 -4.80 -28.06
N VAL A 207 -9.09 -4.76 -26.79
CA VAL A 207 -8.97 -5.85 -25.84
C VAL A 207 -10.37 -6.39 -25.56
N ASP A 208 -10.54 -7.70 -25.64
CA ASP A 208 -11.80 -8.35 -25.35
C ASP A 208 -12.05 -8.52 -23.84
N THR A 209 -13.21 -9.07 -23.49
CA THR A 209 -13.58 -9.30 -22.08
C THR A 209 -12.69 -10.30 -21.38
N GLN A 210 -12.01 -11.18 -22.09
CA GLN A 210 -11.05 -12.13 -21.55
C GLN A 210 -9.63 -11.53 -21.41
N GLY A 211 -9.45 -10.29 -21.85
CA GLY A 211 -8.17 -9.59 -21.85
C GLY A 211 -7.26 -10.01 -22.99
N ILE A 212 -7.80 -10.43 -24.09
CA ILE A 212 -7.03 -10.76 -25.28
C ILE A 212 -6.94 -9.52 -26.16
N LEU A 213 -5.71 -9.14 -26.49
CA LEU A 213 -5.40 -8.08 -27.43
C LEU A 213 -5.68 -8.56 -28.85
N GLY A 214 -6.54 -7.84 -29.58
CA GLY A 214 -6.96 -8.22 -30.93
C GLY A 214 -5.88 -7.97 -32.00
N GLU A 215 -6.08 -8.57 -33.17
CA GLU A 215 -5.23 -8.30 -34.33
C GLU A 215 -5.44 -6.88 -34.87
N PRO A 216 -4.40 -6.25 -35.41
CA PRO A 216 -3.05 -6.76 -35.67
C PRO A 216 -2.03 -6.54 -34.54
N TRP A 217 -2.46 -6.28 -33.30
CA TRP A 217 -1.59 -5.85 -32.21
C TRP A 217 -1.13 -6.99 -31.29
N PHE A 218 -1.72 -8.18 -31.40
CA PHE A 218 -1.45 -9.29 -30.48
C PHE A 218 0.05 -9.60 -30.33
N GLU A 219 0.78 -9.69 -31.44
CA GLU A 219 2.20 -10.06 -31.41
C GLU A 219 3.15 -8.94 -30.93
N LYS A 220 2.83 -7.68 -31.25
CA LYS A 220 3.77 -6.55 -31.05
C LYS A 220 3.34 -5.55 -29.98
N GLY A 221 2.13 -5.71 -29.45
CA GLY A 221 1.51 -4.74 -28.57
C GLY A 221 0.81 -3.59 -29.31
N PHE A 222 -0.07 -2.90 -28.61
CA PHE A 222 -0.75 -1.71 -29.11
C PHE A 222 0.19 -0.50 -29.02
N PRO A 223 0.38 0.27 -30.12
CA PRO A 223 1.26 1.44 -30.14
C PRO A 223 0.63 2.63 -29.42
N VAL A 224 0.96 2.80 -28.14
CA VAL A 224 0.54 3.95 -27.32
C VAL A 224 1.22 5.22 -27.81
N VAL A 225 2.52 5.15 -28.07
CA VAL A 225 3.28 6.18 -28.78
C VAL A 225 4.02 5.48 -29.92
N PRO A 226 3.58 5.67 -31.17
CA PRO A 226 4.13 4.94 -32.31
C PRO A 226 5.67 4.99 -32.39
N GLY A 227 6.28 3.82 -32.55
CA GLY A 227 7.73 3.66 -32.63
C GLY A 227 8.49 3.78 -31.31
N LYS A 228 7.79 4.01 -30.16
CA LYS A 228 8.43 4.21 -28.86
C LYS A 228 7.83 3.40 -27.74
N ILE A 229 6.50 3.43 -27.55
CA ILE A 229 5.82 2.83 -26.41
C ILE A 229 4.73 1.91 -26.95
N TYR A 230 4.80 0.64 -26.58
CA TYR A 230 3.82 -0.36 -26.94
C TYR A 230 3.26 -0.99 -25.66
N PHE A 231 1.97 -1.24 -25.63
CA PHE A 231 1.28 -1.92 -24.51
C PHE A 231 0.97 -3.34 -24.96
N THR A 232 1.61 -4.31 -24.35
CA THR A 232 1.65 -5.70 -24.82
C THR A 232 0.54 -6.58 -24.20
N GLN A 233 0.37 -7.77 -24.75
CA GLN A 233 -0.52 -8.77 -24.15
C GLN A 233 -0.11 -9.12 -22.72
N GLU A 234 1.18 -9.15 -22.42
CA GLU A 234 1.69 -9.42 -21.10
C GLU A 234 1.38 -8.29 -20.12
N ASP A 235 1.52 -7.04 -20.54
CA ASP A 235 1.14 -5.87 -19.74
C ASP A 235 -0.36 -5.92 -19.36
N ILE A 236 -1.22 -6.32 -20.31
CA ILE A 236 -2.65 -6.51 -20.07
C ILE A 236 -2.88 -7.56 -18.97
N ARG A 237 -2.13 -8.67 -18.99
CA ARG A 237 -2.23 -9.71 -17.95
C ARG A 237 -1.83 -9.19 -16.58
N GLN A 238 -0.78 -8.39 -16.48
CA GLN A 238 -0.39 -7.77 -15.21
C GLN A 238 -1.51 -6.87 -14.66
N VAL A 239 -2.12 -6.04 -15.51
CA VAL A 239 -3.26 -5.22 -15.11
C VAL A 239 -4.47 -6.06 -14.71
N GLN A 240 -4.78 -7.13 -15.43
CA GLN A 240 -5.88 -8.05 -15.09
C GLN A 240 -5.71 -8.66 -13.70
N MET A 241 -4.52 -9.17 -13.40
CA MET A 241 -4.23 -9.78 -12.10
C MET A 241 -4.37 -8.77 -10.97
N ALA A 242 -3.77 -7.58 -11.14
CA ALA A 242 -3.79 -6.54 -10.13
C ALA A 242 -5.23 -6.03 -9.85
N LYS A 243 -6.00 -5.72 -10.89
CA LYS A 243 -7.38 -5.25 -10.73
C LYS A 243 -8.29 -6.32 -10.11
N ALA A 244 -8.12 -7.58 -10.53
CA ALA A 244 -8.91 -8.68 -10.01
C ALA A 244 -8.68 -8.89 -8.51
N ALA A 245 -7.42 -8.83 -8.08
CA ALA A 245 -7.05 -8.96 -6.68
C ALA A 245 -7.71 -7.88 -5.81
N ILE A 246 -7.60 -6.61 -6.22
CA ILE A 246 -8.18 -5.48 -5.49
C ILE A 246 -9.71 -5.58 -5.46
N CYS A 247 -10.35 -5.79 -6.61
CA CYS A 247 -11.81 -5.86 -6.68
C CYS A 247 -12.37 -7.05 -5.87
N ALA A 248 -11.74 -8.22 -5.96
CA ALA A 248 -12.15 -9.40 -5.20
C ALA A 248 -12.00 -9.19 -3.69
N GLY A 249 -10.91 -8.57 -3.24
CA GLY A 249 -10.70 -8.25 -1.82
C GLY A 249 -11.79 -7.35 -1.25
N LEU A 250 -12.18 -6.31 -2.01
CA LEU A 250 -13.27 -5.41 -1.63
C LEU A 250 -14.61 -6.14 -1.52
N GLU A 251 -14.92 -7.00 -2.49
CA GLU A 251 -16.14 -7.80 -2.49
C GLU A 251 -16.18 -8.78 -1.31
N VAL A 252 -15.04 -9.37 -0.94
CA VAL A 252 -14.96 -10.23 0.26
C VAL A 252 -15.28 -9.45 1.52
N LEU A 253 -14.71 -8.25 1.73
CA LEU A 253 -15.01 -7.43 2.91
C LEU A 253 -16.51 -7.10 2.98
N LEU A 254 -17.12 -6.73 1.87
CA LEU A 254 -18.56 -6.45 1.79
C LEU A 254 -19.41 -7.69 2.11
N GLN A 255 -19.05 -8.85 1.57
CA GLN A 255 -19.76 -10.11 1.85
C GLN A 255 -19.63 -10.52 3.32
N LYS A 256 -18.42 -10.47 3.89
CA LYS A 256 -18.19 -10.85 5.30
C LYS A 256 -18.90 -9.94 6.29
N SER A 257 -19.11 -8.68 5.95
CA SER A 257 -19.87 -7.72 6.77
C SER A 257 -21.39 -7.72 6.50
N ASN A 258 -21.82 -8.44 5.45
CA ASN A 258 -23.20 -8.37 4.94
C ASN A 258 -23.65 -6.93 4.60
N ILE A 259 -22.71 -6.12 4.10
CA ILE A 259 -22.94 -4.74 3.66
C ILE A 259 -22.98 -4.70 2.13
N SER A 260 -24.03 -4.09 1.58
CA SER A 260 -24.15 -3.91 0.13
C SER A 260 -23.44 -2.64 -0.35
N HIS A 261 -23.13 -2.59 -1.66
CA HIS A 261 -22.52 -1.39 -2.26
C HIS A 261 -23.35 -0.12 -1.99
N GLU A 262 -24.69 -0.21 -1.99
CA GLU A 262 -25.61 0.92 -1.79
C GLU A 262 -25.47 1.52 -0.39
N GLN A 263 -25.19 0.69 0.62
CA GLN A 263 -25.02 1.11 2.02
C GLN A 263 -23.73 1.90 2.24
N ILE A 264 -22.68 1.65 1.44
CA ILE A 264 -21.45 2.42 1.49
C ILE A 264 -21.74 3.89 1.19
N LYS A 265 -21.29 4.78 2.07
CA LYS A 265 -21.49 6.22 1.95
C LYS A 265 -20.34 6.90 1.23
N LYS A 266 -19.11 6.45 1.47
CA LYS A 266 -17.91 7.05 0.92
C LYS A 266 -16.80 6.02 0.82
N VAL A 267 -15.97 6.15 -0.20
CA VAL A 267 -14.77 5.34 -0.41
C VAL A 267 -13.59 6.30 -0.59
N TYR A 268 -12.65 6.26 0.34
CA TYR A 268 -11.40 6.97 0.24
C TYR A 268 -10.42 6.14 -0.60
N VAL A 269 -9.88 6.73 -1.66
CA VAL A 269 -8.89 6.08 -2.53
C VAL A 269 -7.54 6.74 -2.29
N ALA A 270 -6.68 6.04 -1.58
CA ALA A 270 -5.33 6.44 -1.23
C ALA A 270 -4.29 5.79 -2.17
N GLY A 271 -3.03 6.11 -1.96
CA GLY A 271 -1.90 5.59 -2.72
C GLY A 271 -1.25 6.64 -3.60
N GLY A 272 -0.01 6.37 -4.02
CA GLY A 272 0.85 7.33 -4.70
C GLY A 272 0.30 7.88 -6.02
N PHE A 273 -0.59 7.16 -6.70
CA PHE A 273 -1.23 7.62 -7.94
C PHE A 273 -2.71 8.02 -7.76
N GLY A 274 -3.30 7.83 -6.55
CA GLY A 274 -4.71 8.08 -6.28
C GLY A 274 -5.20 9.48 -6.64
N MET A 275 -4.39 10.53 -6.39
CA MET A 275 -4.72 11.92 -6.72
C MET A 275 -4.84 12.18 -8.24
N GLY A 276 -4.16 11.40 -9.06
CA GLY A 276 -4.20 11.53 -10.51
C GLY A 276 -5.12 10.52 -11.21
N LEU A 277 -5.70 9.57 -10.46
CA LEU A 277 -6.52 8.50 -11.00
C LEU A 277 -7.87 9.03 -11.53
N ASP A 278 -8.23 8.60 -12.72
CA ASP A 278 -9.58 8.81 -13.25
C ASP A 278 -10.49 7.70 -12.71
N MET A 279 -11.38 8.06 -11.79
CA MET A 279 -12.24 7.10 -11.09
C MET A 279 -13.22 6.39 -12.03
N GLU A 280 -13.72 7.07 -13.07
CA GLU A 280 -14.59 6.44 -14.06
C GLU A 280 -13.85 5.41 -14.90
N LYS A 281 -12.60 5.67 -15.24
CA LYS A 281 -11.75 4.70 -15.94
C LYS A 281 -11.37 3.52 -15.06
N ALA A 282 -11.07 3.76 -13.77
CA ALA A 282 -10.81 2.71 -12.79
C ALA A 282 -12.03 1.77 -12.61
N LEU A 283 -13.22 2.34 -12.51
CA LEU A 283 -14.48 1.57 -12.51
C LEU A 283 -14.68 0.82 -13.84
N GLY A 284 -14.39 1.49 -14.96
CA GLY A 284 -14.61 0.94 -16.30
C GLY A 284 -13.72 -0.27 -16.65
N ILE A 285 -12.54 -0.38 -16.06
CA ILE A 285 -11.69 -1.58 -16.18
C ILE A 285 -11.99 -2.64 -15.11
N GLY A 286 -12.86 -2.35 -14.14
CA GLY A 286 -13.18 -3.24 -13.03
C GLY A 286 -12.08 -3.31 -11.96
N LEU A 287 -11.27 -2.25 -11.80
CA LEU A 287 -10.35 -2.10 -10.67
C LEU A 287 -11.11 -1.91 -9.36
N LEU A 288 -12.22 -1.21 -9.41
CA LEU A 288 -13.13 -0.97 -8.30
C LEU A 288 -14.53 -1.46 -8.68
N PRO A 289 -15.31 -2.01 -7.72
CA PRO A 289 -16.69 -2.44 -7.98
C PRO A 289 -17.55 -1.30 -8.53
N ILE A 290 -18.28 -1.55 -9.61
CA ILE A 290 -19.11 -0.54 -10.28
C ILE A 290 -20.20 0.03 -9.36
N GLY A 291 -20.67 -0.75 -8.38
CA GLY A 291 -21.65 -0.32 -7.38
C GLY A 291 -21.15 0.80 -6.46
N LEU A 292 -19.86 1.12 -6.49
CA LEU A 292 -19.25 2.21 -5.72
C LEU A 292 -19.17 3.54 -6.53
N ARG A 293 -19.72 3.58 -7.76
CA ARG A 293 -19.74 4.79 -8.58
C ARG A 293 -20.40 5.97 -7.85
N GLY A 294 -19.77 7.13 -7.93
CA GLY A 294 -20.24 8.37 -7.29
C GLY A 294 -19.89 8.47 -5.79
N LYS A 295 -19.21 7.46 -5.20
CA LYS A 295 -18.81 7.45 -3.79
C LYS A 295 -17.30 7.59 -3.59
N LEU A 296 -16.52 7.51 -4.67
CA LEU A 296 -15.06 7.52 -4.66
C LEU A 296 -14.51 8.94 -4.42
N THR A 297 -13.55 9.04 -3.50
CA THR A 297 -12.87 10.30 -3.17
C THR A 297 -11.36 10.05 -3.12
N PRO A 298 -10.58 10.64 -4.03
CA PRO A 298 -9.11 10.53 -3.95
C PRO A 298 -8.59 11.32 -2.75
N VAL A 299 -7.66 10.73 -1.98
CA VAL A 299 -7.12 11.34 -0.76
C VAL A 299 -5.58 11.42 -0.73
N GLY A 300 -4.92 10.93 -1.78
CA GLY A 300 -3.45 10.96 -1.86
C GLY A 300 -2.79 10.10 -0.80
N ASN A 301 -1.77 10.64 -0.13
CA ASN A 301 -1.06 9.94 0.94
C ASN A 301 -1.80 10.10 2.28
N SER A 302 -2.76 9.22 2.53
CA SER A 302 -3.58 9.22 3.75
C SER A 302 -2.76 8.91 5.00
N ALA A 303 -1.72 8.08 4.88
CA ALA A 303 -0.82 7.75 5.99
C ALA A 303 -0.03 8.98 6.48
N LEU A 304 0.48 9.79 5.55
CA LEU A 304 1.16 11.04 5.89
C LEU A 304 0.21 12.04 6.56
N GLU A 305 -1.01 12.17 6.05
CA GLU A 305 -2.04 13.05 6.65
C GLU A 305 -2.36 12.62 8.08
N GLY A 306 -2.53 11.31 8.31
CA GLY A 306 -2.80 10.77 9.64
C GLY A 306 -1.63 10.98 10.61
N ALA A 307 -0.41 10.74 10.16
CA ALA A 307 0.79 11.00 10.96
C ALA A 307 0.91 12.51 11.31
N ALA A 308 0.61 13.40 10.37
CA ALA A 308 0.60 14.85 10.61
C ALA A 308 -0.49 15.26 11.62
N ARG A 309 -1.67 14.65 11.54
CA ARG A 309 -2.75 14.87 12.52
C ARG A 309 -2.36 14.46 13.92
N CYS A 310 -1.68 13.33 14.11
CA CYS A 310 -1.16 12.92 15.41
C CYS A 310 -0.25 13.96 16.07
N LEU A 311 0.51 14.71 15.27
CA LEU A 311 1.40 15.77 15.78
C LEU A 311 0.66 17.05 16.12
N THR A 312 -0.44 17.37 15.46
CA THR A 312 -1.11 18.66 15.51
C THR A 312 -2.39 18.68 16.35
N HIS A 313 -3.02 17.52 16.55
CA HIS A 313 -4.27 17.45 17.32
C HIS A 313 -3.98 17.33 18.83
N SER A 314 -4.61 18.21 19.61
CA SER A 314 -4.66 18.07 21.06
C SER A 314 -5.49 16.84 21.41
N LYS A 315 -5.22 16.21 22.57
CA LYS A 315 -5.98 15.06 23.11
C LYS A 315 -7.49 15.31 23.31
N GLU A 316 -7.95 16.55 23.06
CA GLU A 316 -9.33 17.00 23.20
C GLU A 316 -10.14 16.90 21.89
N SER A 317 -9.53 16.49 20.76
CA SER A 317 -10.27 16.28 19.52
C SER A 317 -11.21 15.09 19.64
N SER A 318 -12.38 15.16 19.01
CA SER A 318 -13.38 14.06 18.94
C SER A 318 -12.92 12.92 18.03
N ASP A 319 -11.71 12.98 17.49
CA ASP A 319 -11.13 11.99 16.59
C ASP A 319 -10.65 10.77 17.39
N MET A 320 -10.84 9.59 16.81
CA MET A 320 -10.35 8.35 17.41
C MET A 320 -8.81 8.36 17.47
N GLN A 321 -8.28 7.85 18.59
CA GLN A 321 -6.85 7.68 18.73
C GLN A 321 -6.36 6.47 17.94
N PRO A 322 -5.10 6.44 17.47
CA PRO A 322 -4.57 5.31 16.68
C PRO A 322 -4.73 3.96 17.39
N GLN A 323 -4.54 3.93 18.71
CA GLN A 323 -4.68 2.73 19.53
C GLN A 323 -6.14 2.22 19.57
N GLU A 324 -7.10 3.13 19.60
CA GLU A 324 -8.54 2.79 19.57
C GLU A 324 -8.91 2.19 18.21
N ILE A 325 -8.41 2.80 17.12
CA ILE A 325 -8.59 2.31 15.76
C ILE A 325 -8.04 0.89 15.63
N ALA A 326 -6.80 0.66 16.04
CA ALA A 326 -6.16 -0.65 15.95
C ALA A 326 -6.90 -1.70 16.80
N ALA A 327 -7.36 -1.33 18.00
CA ALA A 327 -8.04 -2.25 18.94
C ALA A 327 -9.38 -2.78 18.43
N ILE A 328 -10.09 -2.01 17.58
CA ILE A 328 -11.38 -2.43 16.99
C ILE A 328 -11.27 -2.86 15.53
N SER A 329 -10.06 -3.02 15.03
CA SER A 329 -9.80 -3.48 13.65
C SER A 329 -9.53 -4.97 13.63
N HIS A 330 -10.22 -5.69 12.74
CA HIS A 330 -10.13 -7.13 12.59
C HIS A 330 -9.70 -7.50 11.17
N GLU A 331 -8.60 -8.23 11.04
CA GLU A 331 -8.11 -8.67 9.75
C GLU A 331 -8.93 -9.84 9.19
N ILE A 332 -9.26 -9.75 7.92
CA ILE A 332 -9.75 -10.87 7.10
C ILE A 332 -8.58 -11.35 6.24
N ASN A 333 -8.07 -12.53 6.53
CA ASN A 333 -7.04 -13.16 5.70
C ASN A 333 -7.68 -13.70 4.40
N LEU A 334 -7.39 -13.07 3.29
CA LEU A 334 -7.96 -13.45 1.99
C LEU A 334 -7.44 -14.81 1.50
N ALA A 335 -6.24 -15.21 1.89
CA ALA A 335 -5.69 -16.52 1.52
C ALA A 335 -6.48 -17.69 2.13
N ASP A 336 -7.09 -17.47 3.29
CA ASP A 336 -7.91 -18.44 4.01
C ASP A 336 -9.41 -18.31 3.69
N THR A 337 -9.77 -17.44 2.73
CA THR A 337 -11.15 -17.15 2.35
C THR A 337 -11.48 -17.77 0.99
N PRO A 338 -12.23 -18.90 0.93
CA PRO A 338 -12.51 -19.59 -0.32
C PRO A 338 -13.20 -18.72 -1.37
N GLU A 339 -14.08 -17.82 -0.94
CA GLU A 339 -14.83 -16.89 -1.80
C GLU A 339 -13.90 -15.92 -2.54
N PHE A 340 -12.72 -15.62 -1.98
CA PHE A 340 -11.74 -14.73 -2.62
C PHE A 340 -11.26 -15.30 -3.95
N GLN A 341 -10.96 -16.61 -4.02
CA GLN A 341 -10.46 -17.23 -5.24
C GLN A 341 -11.53 -17.22 -6.35
N GLU A 342 -12.79 -17.48 -5.99
CA GLU A 342 -13.90 -17.43 -6.95
C GLU A 342 -14.09 -16.01 -7.49
N LEU A 343 -14.13 -15.02 -6.61
CA LEU A 343 -14.24 -13.60 -6.97
C LEU A 343 -13.05 -13.13 -7.80
N TYR A 344 -11.83 -13.54 -7.44
CA TYR A 344 -10.63 -13.20 -8.19
C TYR A 344 -10.73 -13.67 -9.64
N LEU A 345 -11.10 -14.94 -9.88
CA LEU A 345 -11.29 -15.48 -11.23
C LEU A 345 -12.40 -14.76 -12.00
N LYS A 346 -13.50 -14.44 -11.34
CA LYS A 346 -14.59 -13.66 -11.91
C LYS A 346 -14.12 -12.26 -12.33
N HIS A 347 -13.37 -11.58 -11.47
CA HIS A 347 -12.88 -10.25 -11.74
C HIS A 347 -11.66 -10.18 -12.66
N MET A 348 -11.12 -11.31 -13.11
CA MET A 348 -10.15 -11.31 -14.22
C MET A 348 -10.75 -10.79 -15.52
N GLN A 349 -12.04 -10.94 -15.73
CA GLN A 349 -12.72 -10.42 -16.92
C GLN A 349 -12.83 -8.89 -16.88
N PHE A 350 -12.76 -8.27 -18.05
CA PHE A 350 -13.13 -6.86 -18.24
C PHE A 350 -14.64 -6.76 -18.51
N CYS A 351 -15.27 -5.68 -18.02
CA CYS A 351 -16.70 -5.44 -18.18
C CYS A 351 -17.01 -4.81 -19.52
#